data_1b35b59df962c4f34cf46692bb5a3e98
#
_entry.id   1b35b59df962c4f34cf46692bb5a3e98
#
_cell.length_a   1.000
_cell.length_b   1.000
_cell.length_c   1.000
_cell.angle_alpha   90.00
_cell.angle_beta   90.00
_cell.angle_gamma   90.00
#
_symmetry.space_group_name_H-M   'P 1'
#
loop_
_entity.id
_entity.type
_entity.pdbx_description
1 polymer ?
#
loop_
_entity_poly.entity_id
_entity_poly.type
_entity_poly.pdbx_seq_one_letter_code
_entity_poly.pdbx_strand_id
1 'polypeptide(L)'
;MSNEITKRRKRTIEMTQGSLWKNMFFFSVPLIFSQILEVMFNLSDVAVVGHFADYKALGSVGSTTTLVTLFTGLLIGLGSGVNVQVANKLGAGDKKATKETIHSALIICAAAGIFVCLICLLFAGPMLSMMNTKPELLDQAVLYMKVFALGMPATAVYNFGNGVLSARGDTKRPMYYLAFAGILNVLLNLIFVIVFHMAAVGVATASAIAQYVSGGLILIHLMRRDDECSSAQSALS
;
A
#
# COMPACT_ATOMS: atom_id res chain seq x y z
N MET A 1 -12.93 24.69 19.84
CA MET A 1 -11.66 24.80 19.10
C MET A 1 -10.44 24.34 19.89
N SER A 2 -10.22 24.81 21.14
CA SER A 2 -9.10 24.37 22.00
C SER A 2 -9.08 22.86 22.29
N ASN A 3 -10.20 22.22 22.58
CA ASN A 3 -10.30 20.79 22.90
C ASN A 3 -10.00 19.86 21.71
N GLU A 4 -10.27 20.28 20.48
CA GLU A 4 -9.93 19.48 19.28
C GLU A 4 -8.43 19.55 18.94
N ILE A 5 -7.82 20.72 19.13
CA ILE A 5 -6.38 20.89 18.94
C ILE A 5 -5.60 20.02 19.95
N THR A 6 -6.06 19.98 21.19
CA THR A 6 -5.45 19.16 22.25
C THR A 6 -5.68 17.65 22.00
N LYS A 7 -6.83 17.27 21.44
CA LYS A 7 -7.13 15.87 21.06
C LYS A 7 -6.35 15.40 19.83
N ARG A 8 -6.04 16.33 18.90
CA ARG A 8 -5.16 16.07 17.73
C ARG A 8 -3.70 15.89 18.13
N ARG A 9 -3.18 16.69 19.08
CA ARG A 9 -1.81 16.56 19.62
C ARG A 9 -1.55 15.20 20.29
N LYS A 10 -2.56 14.58 20.88
CA LYS A 10 -2.47 13.23 21.50
C LYS A 10 -2.40 12.06 20.49
N ARG A 11 -2.64 12.28 19.19
CA ARG A 11 -2.66 11.22 18.15
C ARG A 11 -1.36 11.11 17.36
N THR A 12 -0.51 12.14 17.36
CA THR A 12 0.80 12.14 16.70
C THR A 12 1.90 12.03 17.74
N ILE A 13 2.88 11.17 17.50
CA ILE A 13 4.02 10.99 18.38
C ILE A 13 5.06 12.08 18.05
N GLU A 14 5.26 13.04 18.95
CA GLU A 14 6.32 14.02 18.83
C GLU A 14 7.66 13.37 19.24
N MET A 15 8.46 13.00 18.23
CA MET A 15 9.75 12.31 18.43
C MET A 15 10.79 13.14 19.18
N THR A 16 10.62 14.46 19.23
CA THR A 16 11.56 15.41 19.83
C THR A 16 11.35 15.64 21.32
N GLN A 17 10.26 15.12 21.91
CA GLN A 17 9.94 15.31 23.34
C GLN A 17 9.80 13.97 24.07
N GLY A 18 10.41 13.86 25.25
CA GLY A 18 10.34 12.68 26.10
C GLY A 18 11.43 11.64 25.87
N SER A 19 11.20 10.39 26.31
CA SER A 19 12.15 9.29 26.12
C SER A 19 12.17 8.82 24.68
N LEU A 20 13.29 8.97 23.99
CA LEU A 20 13.50 8.58 22.59
C LEU A 20 13.14 7.10 22.37
N TRP A 21 13.60 6.20 23.22
CA TRP A 21 13.34 4.77 23.13
C TRP A 21 11.85 4.42 23.19
N LYS A 22 11.10 5.07 24.07
CA LYS A 22 9.66 4.87 24.21
C LYS A 22 8.92 5.36 22.98
N ASN A 23 9.28 6.53 22.48
CA ASN A 23 8.66 7.10 21.28
C ASN A 23 8.94 6.25 20.04
N MET A 24 10.19 5.77 19.86
CA MET A 24 10.56 4.87 18.77
C MET A 24 9.77 3.56 18.85
N PHE A 25 9.63 2.96 20.03
CA PHE A 25 8.86 1.72 20.21
C PHE A 25 7.40 1.90 19.79
N PHE A 26 6.72 2.92 20.32
CA PHE A 26 5.31 3.17 20.00
C PHE A 26 5.08 3.59 18.55
N PHE A 27 6.07 4.19 17.89
CA PHE A 27 6.05 4.50 16.47
C PHE A 27 6.22 3.24 15.62
N SER A 28 7.11 2.33 16.00
CA SER A 28 7.43 1.12 15.24
C SER A 28 6.33 0.07 15.33
N VAL A 29 5.61 -0.03 16.45
CA VAL A 29 4.57 -1.05 16.65
C VAL A 29 3.51 -1.05 15.54
N PRO A 30 2.86 0.09 15.17
CA PRO A 30 1.89 0.08 14.07
C PRO A 30 2.50 -0.27 12.72
N LEU A 31 3.76 0.09 12.47
CA LEU A 31 4.47 -0.26 11.23
C LEU A 31 4.71 -1.77 11.14
N ILE A 32 5.14 -2.39 12.24
CA ILE A 32 5.32 -3.85 12.32
C ILE A 32 3.96 -4.55 12.10
N PHE A 33 2.90 -4.08 12.75
CA PHE A 33 1.56 -4.62 12.53
C PHE A 33 1.10 -4.48 11.08
N SER A 34 1.40 -3.37 10.40
CA SER A 34 1.08 -3.21 8.99
C SER A 34 1.79 -4.25 8.12
N GLN A 35 3.08 -4.55 8.39
CA GLN A 35 3.83 -5.57 7.66
C GLN A 35 3.27 -6.98 7.94
N ILE A 36 2.91 -7.28 9.18
CA ILE A 36 2.28 -8.57 9.54
C ILE A 36 0.93 -8.71 8.80
N LEU A 37 0.10 -7.67 8.79
CA LEU A 37 -1.18 -7.67 8.07
C LEU A 37 -0.97 -7.94 6.57
N GLU A 38 0.00 -7.31 5.93
CA GLU A 38 0.30 -7.51 4.52
C GLU A 38 0.69 -8.98 4.23
N VAL A 39 1.53 -9.57 5.08
CA VAL A 39 1.89 -11.00 4.97
C VAL A 39 0.67 -11.89 5.17
N MET A 40 -0.17 -11.60 6.17
CA MET A 40 -1.39 -12.37 6.45
C MET A 40 -2.38 -12.32 5.28
N PHE A 41 -2.52 -11.18 4.61
CA PHE A 41 -3.39 -11.06 3.43
C PHE A 41 -2.86 -11.88 2.26
N ASN A 42 -1.55 -11.83 1.99
CA ASN A 42 -0.93 -12.68 0.98
C ASN A 42 -1.11 -14.18 1.30
N LEU A 43 -0.98 -14.57 2.57
CA LEU A 43 -1.25 -15.95 3.00
C LEU A 43 -2.72 -16.33 2.82
N SER A 44 -3.65 -15.41 3.10
CA SER A 44 -5.08 -15.63 2.89
C SER A 44 -5.41 -15.85 1.41
N ASP A 45 -4.78 -15.09 0.50
CA ASP A 45 -4.91 -15.26 -0.94
C ASP A 45 -4.53 -16.68 -1.36
N VAL A 46 -3.36 -17.15 -0.91
CA VAL A 46 -2.86 -18.51 -1.17
C VAL A 46 -3.76 -19.58 -0.53
N ALA A 47 -4.22 -19.35 0.71
CA ALA A 47 -5.07 -20.31 1.44
C ALA A 47 -6.44 -20.47 0.77
N VAL A 48 -7.05 -19.36 0.33
CA VAL A 48 -8.36 -19.41 -0.36
C VAL A 48 -8.24 -20.16 -1.69
N VAL A 49 -7.21 -19.88 -2.48
CA VAL A 49 -6.99 -20.61 -3.75
C VAL A 49 -6.65 -22.07 -3.48
N GLY A 50 -5.83 -22.37 -2.49
CA GLY A 50 -5.41 -23.73 -2.17
C GLY A 50 -6.52 -24.61 -1.63
N HIS A 51 -7.56 -24.01 -1.00
CA HIS A 51 -8.66 -24.77 -0.43
C HIS A 51 -9.88 -24.88 -1.36
N PHE A 52 -10.15 -23.84 -2.15
CA PHE A 52 -11.39 -23.73 -2.95
C PHE A 52 -11.16 -23.77 -4.46
N ALA A 53 -9.91 -23.72 -4.94
CA ALA A 53 -9.58 -23.81 -6.36
C ALA A 53 -8.75 -25.07 -6.66
N ASP A 54 -8.43 -25.28 -7.93
CA ASP A 54 -7.62 -26.41 -8.38
C ASP A 54 -6.10 -26.18 -8.14
N TYR A 55 -5.32 -27.27 -8.25
CA TYR A 55 -3.87 -27.21 -8.06
C TYR A 55 -3.18 -26.27 -9.08
N LYS A 56 -3.77 -26.08 -10.27
CA LYS A 56 -3.23 -25.19 -11.29
C LYS A 56 -3.34 -23.73 -10.86
N ALA A 57 -4.47 -23.34 -10.27
CA ALA A 57 -4.67 -22.01 -9.73
C ALA A 57 -3.67 -21.72 -8.59
N LEU A 58 -3.50 -22.68 -7.66
CA LEU A 58 -2.53 -22.56 -6.57
C LEU A 58 -1.11 -22.45 -7.11
N GLY A 59 -0.72 -23.29 -8.06
CA GLY A 59 0.58 -23.26 -8.70
C GLY A 59 0.83 -21.94 -9.46
N SER A 60 -0.19 -21.39 -10.10
CA SER A 60 -0.09 -20.11 -10.81
C SER A 60 0.12 -18.95 -9.86
N VAL A 61 -0.63 -18.86 -8.75
CA VAL A 61 -0.41 -17.85 -7.71
C VAL A 61 0.99 -17.98 -7.10
N GLY A 62 1.39 -19.21 -6.75
CA GLY A 62 2.72 -19.49 -6.18
C GLY A 62 3.87 -19.09 -7.11
N SER A 63 3.75 -19.35 -8.41
CA SER A 63 4.79 -18.99 -9.41
C SER A 63 4.95 -17.48 -9.55
N THR A 64 3.92 -16.69 -9.29
CA THR A 64 3.97 -15.21 -9.40
C THR A 64 4.46 -14.52 -8.14
N THR A 65 4.46 -15.21 -6.99
CA THR A 65 4.75 -14.60 -5.67
C THR A 65 6.08 -13.85 -5.64
N THR A 66 7.12 -14.38 -6.26
CA THR A 66 8.45 -13.74 -6.29
C THR A 66 8.41 -12.41 -7.05
N LEU A 67 7.75 -12.35 -8.21
CA LEU A 67 7.61 -11.12 -8.99
C LEU A 67 6.73 -10.10 -8.27
N VAL A 68 5.63 -10.55 -7.70
CA VAL A 68 4.74 -9.71 -6.88
C VAL A 68 5.52 -9.08 -5.73
N THR A 69 6.29 -9.89 -4.99
CA THR A 69 7.11 -9.41 -3.87
C THR A 69 8.19 -8.43 -4.32
N LEU A 70 8.84 -8.69 -5.46
CA LEU A 70 9.86 -7.81 -6.02
C LEU A 70 9.28 -6.42 -6.35
N PHE A 71 8.19 -6.38 -7.11
CA PHE A 71 7.59 -5.11 -7.53
C PHE A 71 6.90 -4.37 -6.38
N THR A 72 6.21 -5.07 -5.49
CA THR A 72 5.64 -4.47 -4.29
C THR A 72 6.74 -3.92 -3.38
N GLY A 73 7.84 -4.68 -3.19
CA GLY A 73 9.00 -4.23 -2.43
C GLY A 73 9.65 -2.96 -2.99
N LEU A 74 9.72 -2.82 -4.32
CA LEU A 74 10.17 -1.59 -4.97
C LEU A 74 9.28 -0.40 -4.60
N LEU A 75 7.95 -0.57 -4.66
CA LEU A 75 6.99 0.49 -4.31
C LEU A 75 7.01 0.84 -2.81
N ILE A 76 7.21 -0.14 -1.93
CA ILE A 76 7.42 0.07 -0.49
C ILE A 76 8.71 0.87 -0.26
N GLY A 77 9.78 0.53 -0.97
CA GLY A 77 11.05 1.26 -0.92
C GLY A 77 10.90 2.74 -1.31
N LEU A 78 10.14 3.02 -2.36
CA LEU A 78 9.81 4.40 -2.74
C LEU A 78 9.03 5.13 -1.64
N GLY A 79 8.03 4.51 -1.03
CA GLY A 79 7.30 5.07 0.10
C GLY A 79 8.19 5.37 1.31
N SER A 80 9.17 4.51 1.58
CA SER A 80 10.17 4.73 2.63
C SER A 80 11.06 5.93 2.30
N GLY A 81 11.47 6.10 1.04
CA GLY A 81 12.19 7.28 0.57
C GLY A 81 11.39 8.57 0.76
N VAL A 82 10.09 8.55 0.46
CA VAL A 82 9.17 9.66 0.70
C VAL A 82 9.13 10.02 2.19
N ASN A 83 9.02 9.02 3.07
CA ASN A 83 9.02 9.23 4.52
C ASN A 83 10.26 10.01 4.95
N VAL A 84 11.46 9.57 4.55
CA VAL A 84 12.72 10.22 4.92
C VAL A 84 12.77 11.66 4.42
N GLN A 85 12.43 11.89 3.14
CA GLN A 85 12.49 13.24 2.56
C GLN A 85 11.49 14.20 3.22
N VAL A 86 10.26 13.77 3.44
CA VAL A 86 9.23 14.59 4.09
C VAL A 86 9.60 14.85 5.55
N ALA A 87 10.11 13.84 6.28
CA ALA A 87 10.54 14.00 7.67
C ALA A 87 11.69 15.01 7.80
N ASN A 88 12.67 14.99 6.89
CA ASN A 88 13.79 15.95 6.88
C ASN A 88 13.30 17.38 6.67
N LYS A 89 12.37 17.62 5.72
CA LYS A 89 11.83 18.98 5.48
C LYS A 89 10.95 19.45 6.63
N LEU A 90 10.15 18.56 7.24
CA LEU A 90 9.38 18.86 8.44
C LEU A 90 10.30 19.21 9.62
N GLY A 91 11.37 18.44 9.82
CA GLY A 91 12.36 18.69 10.88
C GLY A 91 13.10 20.01 10.73
N ALA A 92 13.36 20.43 9.48
CA ALA A 92 13.94 21.75 9.17
C ALA A 92 12.96 22.93 9.34
N GLY A 93 11.66 22.65 9.59
CA GLY A 93 10.64 23.70 9.74
C GLY A 93 10.22 24.38 8.42
N ASP A 94 10.72 23.91 7.28
CA ASP A 94 10.41 24.49 5.96
C ASP A 94 9.09 23.94 5.40
N LYS A 95 8.01 24.66 5.69
CA LYS A 95 6.65 24.30 5.26
C LYS A 95 6.50 24.31 3.73
N LYS A 96 7.17 25.25 3.04
CA LYS A 96 7.08 25.38 1.58
C LYS A 96 7.77 24.19 0.91
N ALA A 97 9.01 23.90 1.28
CA ALA A 97 9.74 22.76 0.76
C ALA A 97 9.05 21.42 1.11
N THR A 98 8.42 21.32 2.29
CA THR A 98 7.62 20.13 2.66
C THR A 98 6.49 19.91 1.67
N LYS A 99 5.71 20.96 1.36
CA LYS A 99 4.57 20.86 0.43
C LYS A 99 5.04 20.50 -0.99
N GLU A 100 6.10 21.15 -1.47
CA GLU A 100 6.70 20.86 -2.79
C GLU A 100 7.22 19.42 -2.87
N THR A 101 7.86 18.93 -1.80
CA THR A 101 8.35 17.55 -1.70
C THR A 101 7.19 16.54 -1.76
N ILE A 102 6.09 16.78 -1.05
CA ILE A 102 4.91 15.89 -1.07
C ILE A 102 4.30 15.84 -2.47
N HIS A 103 4.13 16.96 -3.18
CA HIS A 103 3.58 16.97 -4.53
C HIS A 103 4.48 16.23 -5.53
N SER A 104 5.79 16.52 -5.50
CA SER A 104 6.75 15.84 -6.37
C SER A 104 6.81 14.34 -6.10
N ALA A 105 6.78 13.94 -4.82
CA ALA A 105 6.77 12.54 -4.43
C ALA A 105 5.51 11.81 -4.89
N LEU A 106 4.33 12.46 -4.85
CA LEU A 106 3.09 11.87 -5.38
C LEU A 106 3.21 11.55 -6.87
N ILE A 107 3.71 12.50 -7.65
CA ILE A 107 3.89 12.33 -9.10
C ILE A 107 4.87 11.20 -9.38
N ILE A 108 6.01 11.17 -8.70
CA ILE A 108 7.04 10.13 -8.87
C ILE A 108 6.49 8.75 -8.50
N CYS A 109 5.81 8.62 -7.36
CA CYS A 109 5.25 7.34 -6.93
C CYS A 109 4.13 6.86 -7.87
N ALA A 110 3.23 7.76 -8.31
CA ALA A 110 2.19 7.41 -9.26
C ALA A 110 2.79 6.97 -10.62
N ALA A 111 3.77 7.70 -11.13
CA ALA A 111 4.47 7.34 -12.37
C ALA A 111 5.19 5.99 -12.24
N ALA A 112 5.86 5.73 -11.11
CA ALA A 112 6.51 4.45 -10.83
C ALA A 112 5.49 3.30 -10.77
N GLY A 113 4.35 3.49 -10.11
CA GLY A 113 3.29 2.49 -10.06
C GLY A 113 2.71 2.17 -11.44
N ILE A 114 2.49 3.18 -12.27
CA ILE A 114 2.05 3.02 -13.67
C ILE A 114 3.14 2.30 -14.48
N PHE A 115 4.39 2.67 -14.32
CA PHE A 115 5.52 2.06 -15.02
C PHE A 115 5.65 0.57 -14.67
N VAL A 116 5.56 0.20 -13.38
CA VAL A 116 5.56 -1.20 -12.95
C VAL A 116 4.36 -1.95 -13.52
N CYS A 117 3.17 -1.35 -13.51
CA CYS A 117 1.98 -1.93 -14.12
C CYS A 117 2.21 -2.24 -15.60
N LEU A 118 2.73 -1.28 -16.38
CA LEU A 118 3.00 -1.46 -17.80
C LEU A 118 4.05 -2.56 -18.06
N ILE A 119 5.13 -2.61 -17.27
CA ILE A 119 6.12 -3.68 -17.36
C ILE A 119 5.44 -5.04 -17.14
N CYS A 120 4.65 -5.19 -16.10
CA CYS A 120 3.98 -6.44 -15.82
C CYS A 120 2.97 -6.82 -16.92
N LEU A 121 2.20 -5.85 -17.46
CA LEU A 121 1.25 -6.11 -18.54
C LEU A 121 1.94 -6.59 -19.82
N LEU A 122 3.09 -6.00 -20.16
CA LEU A 122 3.81 -6.29 -21.41
C LEU A 122 4.72 -7.52 -21.29
N PHE A 123 5.39 -7.70 -20.15
CA PHE A 123 6.45 -8.65 -19.96
C PHE A 123 6.15 -9.80 -18.99
N ALA A 124 4.90 -9.95 -18.48
CA ALA A 124 4.55 -11.04 -17.56
C ALA A 124 4.91 -12.42 -18.10
N GLY A 125 4.62 -12.70 -19.38
CA GLY A 125 4.93 -13.98 -20.02
C GLY A 125 6.42 -14.28 -20.05
N PRO A 126 7.25 -13.44 -20.68
CA PRO A 126 8.70 -13.60 -20.67
C PRO A 126 9.30 -13.73 -19.27
N MET A 127 8.86 -12.91 -18.32
CA MET A 127 9.40 -12.94 -16.95
C MET A 127 9.08 -14.27 -16.25
N LEU A 128 7.85 -14.77 -16.34
CA LEU A 128 7.45 -16.03 -15.75
C LEU A 128 8.11 -17.24 -16.46
N SER A 129 8.32 -17.16 -17.78
CA SER A 129 9.06 -18.17 -18.52
C SER A 129 10.53 -18.23 -18.09
N MET A 130 11.18 -17.08 -17.87
CA MET A 130 12.56 -17.03 -17.35
C MET A 130 12.68 -17.61 -15.94
N MET A 131 11.61 -17.57 -15.14
CA MET A 131 11.55 -18.18 -13.81
C MET A 131 11.27 -19.71 -13.86
N ASN A 132 11.27 -20.31 -15.05
CA ASN A 132 10.99 -21.73 -15.23
C ASN A 132 9.60 -22.16 -14.74
N THR A 133 8.60 -21.28 -14.88
CA THR A 133 7.20 -21.63 -14.59
C THR A 133 6.76 -22.77 -15.53
N LYS A 134 6.15 -23.81 -14.96
CA LYS A 134 5.67 -24.96 -15.74
C LYS A 134 4.71 -24.52 -16.85
N PRO A 135 4.84 -25.05 -18.09
CA PRO A 135 4.00 -24.66 -19.23
C PRO A 135 2.50 -24.75 -18.95
N GLU A 136 2.08 -25.76 -18.18
CA GLU A 136 0.66 -25.98 -17.80
C GLU A 136 0.08 -24.91 -16.84
N LEU A 137 0.94 -24.12 -16.17
CA LEU A 137 0.57 -23.05 -15.24
C LEU A 137 0.76 -21.66 -15.85
N LEU A 138 1.55 -21.57 -16.92
CA LEU A 138 2.04 -20.29 -17.45
C LEU A 138 0.90 -19.35 -17.84
N ASP A 139 -0.11 -19.81 -18.55
CA ASP A 139 -1.22 -18.96 -19.02
C ASP A 139 -2.02 -18.37 -17.87
N GLN A 140 -2.32 -19.19 -16.86
CA GLN A 140 -3.03 -18.71 -15.66
C GLN A 140 -2.16 -17.78 -14.81
N ALA A 141 -0.85 -18.07 -14.70
CA ALA A 141 0.09 -17.23 -13.97
C ALA A 141 0.27 -15.85 -14.65
N VAL A 142 0.34 -15.82 -15.97
CA VAL A 142 0.41 -14.57 -16.76
C VAL A 142 -0.86 -13.76 -16.56
N LEU A 143 -2.03 -14.39 -16.62
CA LEU A 143 -3.31 -13.71 -16.44
C LEU A 143 -3.44 -13.16 -15.01
N TYR A 144 -3.10 -13.97 -13.99
CA TYR A 144 -3.05 -13.54 -12.59
C TYR A 144 -2.15 -12.31 -12.44
N MET A 145 -0.91 -12.38 -12.95
CA MET A 145 0.07 -11.31 -12.84
C MET A 145 -0.40 -10.02 -13.51
N LYS A 146 -1.04 -10.11 -14.68
CA LYS A 146 -1.59 -8.95 -15.39
C LYS A 146 -2.71 -8.29 -14.60
N VAL A 147 -3.65 -9.07 -14.07
CA VAL A 147 -4.77 -8.54 -13.28
C VAL A 147 -4.27 -7.93 -11.97
N PHE A 148 -3.35 -8.60 -11.28
CA PHE A 148 -2.74 -8.08 -10.06
C PHE A 148 -1.98 -6.76 -10.33
N ALA A 149 -1.28 -6.67 -11.45
CA ALA A 149 -0.50 -5.49 -11.84
C ALA A 149 -1.38 -4.24 -12.03
N LEU A 150 -2.65 -4.37 -12.39
CA LEU A 150 -3.57 -3.23 -12.44
C LEU A 150 -3.73 -2.53 -11.10
N GLY A 151 -3.49 -3.20 -9.99
CA GLY A 151 -3.49 -2.61 -8.66
C GLY A 151 -2.19 -1.88 -8.27
N MET A 152 -1.07 -2.08 -9.01
CA MET A 152 0.24 -1.49 -8.66
C MET A 152 0.23 0.05 -8.56
N PRO A 153 -0.47 0.80 -9.43
CA PRO A 153 -0.58 2.25 -9.27
C PRO A 153 -1.22 2.64 -7.93
N ALA A 154 -2.24 1.92 -7.50
CA ALA A 154 -2.89 2.16 -6.22
C ALA A 154 -1.99 1.80 -5.03
N THR A 155 -1.23 0.71 -5.15
CA THR A 155 -0.20 0.31 -4.16
C THR A 155 0.88 1.40 -4.02
N ALA A 156 1.33 1.99 -5.13
CA ALA A 156 2.30 3.09 -5.11
C ALA A 156 1.74 4.31 -4.38
N VAL A 157 0.48 4.68 -4.65
CA VAL A 157 -0.21 5.79 -3.97
C VAL A 157 -0.40 5.51 -2.49
N TYR A 158 -0.75 4.27 -2.12
CA TYR A 158 -0.85 3.87 -0.72
C TYR A 158 0.50 4.01 0.01
N ASN A 159 1.59 3.49 -0.58
CA ASN A 159 2.93 3.57 0.02
C ASN A 159 3.44 5.01 0.11
N PHE A 160 3.17 5.86 -0.90
CA PHE A 160 3.40 7.29 -0.82
C PHE A 160 2.69 7.91 0.39
N GLY A 161 1.37 7.68 0.51
CA GLY A 161 0.57 8.25 1.60
C GLY A 161 0.99 7.73 2.97
N ASN A 162 1.34 6.44 3.08
CA ASN A 162 1.93 5.85 4.27
C ASN A 162 3.24 6.55 4.66
N GLY A 163 4.13 6.81 3.68
CA GLY A 163 5.38 7.56 3.89
C GLY A 163 5.13 8.97 4.43
N VAL A 164 4.21 9.72 3.82
CA VAL A 164 3.86 11.08 4.25
C VAL A 164 3.24 11.11 5.66
N LEU A 165 2.31 10.21 5.96
CA LEU A 165 1.66 10.15 7.28
C LEU A 165 2.63 9.71 8.36
N SER A 166 3.49 8.73 8.06
CA SER A 166 4.55 8.28 8.97
C SER A 166 5.55 9.38 9.26
N ALA A 167 5.98 10.18 8.26
CA ALA A 167 6.83 11.36 8.45
C ALA A 167 6.20 12.39 9.40
N ARG A 168 4.86 12.49 9.38
CA ARG A 168 4.10 13.36 10.30
C ARG A 168 3.81 12.72 11.68
N GLY A 169 4.37 11.53 11.97
CA GLY A 169 4.16 10.81 13.23
C GLY A 169 2.83 10.05 13.33
N ASP A 170 2.08 9.90 12.24
CA ASP A 170 0.79 9.22 12.20
C ASP A 170 0.90 7.85 11.50
N THR A 171 1.39 6.85 12.22
CA THR A 171 1.54 5.48 11.69
C THR A 171 0.29 4.62 11.87
N LYS A 172 -0.67 5.06 12.72
CA LYS A 172 -1.88 4.28 13.02
C LYS A 172 -2.92 4.32 11.90
N ARG A 173 -3.10 5.47 11.26
CA ARG A 173 -4.11 5.61 10.20
C ARG A 173 -3.80 4.77 8.95
N PRO A 174 -2.58 4.78 8.40
CA PRO A 174 -2.23 3.86 7.31
C PRO A 174 -2.51 2.40 7.67
N MET A 175 -2.16 1.96 8.89
CA MET A 175 -2.44 0.62 9.37
C MET A 175 -3.95 0.30 9.37
N TYR A 176 -4.82 1.22 9.82
CA TYR A 176 -6.27 1.00 9.79
C TYR A 176 -6.82 0.92 8.37
N TYR A 177 -6.32 1.74 7.43
CA TYR A 177 -6.73 1.68 6.03
C TYR A 177 -6.32 0.37 5.38
N LEU A 178 -5.11 -0.10 5.69
CA LEU A 178 -4.62 -1.40 5.23
C LEU A 178 -5.45 -2.55 5.82
N ALA A 179 -5.73 -2.51 7.14
CA ALA A 179 -6.54 -3.53 7.79
C ALA A 179 -7.95 -3.62 7.19
N PHE A 180 -8.59 -2.47 6.95
CA PHE A 180 -9.90 -2.43 6.31
C PHE A 180 -9.86 -3.01 4.89
N ALA A 181 -8.88 -2.59 4.08
CA ALA A 181 -8.71 -3.09 2.72
C ALA A 181 -8.40 -4.59 2.70
N GLY A 182 -7.63 -5.08 3.66
CA GLY A 182 -7.32 -6.50 3.76
C GLY A 182 -8.51 -7.36 4.16
N ILE A 183 -9.35 -6.91 5.10
CA ILE A 183 -10.61 -7.59 5.41
C ILE A 183 -11.51 -7.64 4.16
N LEU A 184 -11.61 -6.54 3.43
CA LEU A 184 -12.34 -6.48 2.17
C LEU A 184 -11.75 -7.45 1.13
N ASN A 185 -10.42 -7.52 1.01
CA ASN A 185 -9.73 -8.46 0.12
C ASN A 185 -10.13 -9.91 0.44
N VAL A 186 -10.07 -10.34 1.70
CA VAL A 186 -10.45 -11.70 2.10
C VAL A 186 -11.91 -12.00 1.75
N LEU A 187 -12.83 -11.07 2.02
CA LEU A 187 -14.24 -11.23 1.68
C LEU A 187 -14.44 -11.35 0.16
N LEU A 188 -13.78 -10.48 -0.62
CA LEU A 188 -13.86 -10.54 -2.08
C LEU A 188 -13.22 -11.81 -2.64
N ASN A 189 -12.13 -12.30 -2.07
CA ASN A 189 -11.52 -13.58 -2.44
C ASN A 189 -12.53 -14.72 -2.31
N LEU A 190 -13.21 -14.82 -1.17
CA LEU A 190 -14.22 -15.85 -0.95
C LEU A 190 -15.38 -15.73 -1.96
N ILE A 191 -15.85 -14.53 -2.23
CA ILE A 191 -16.92 -14.30 -3.22
C ILE A 191 -16.45 -14.69 -4.62
N PHE A 192 -15.30 -14.19 -5.08
CA PHE A 192 -14.85 -14.44 -6.45
C PHE A 192 -14.44 -15.89 -6.69
N VAL A 193 -13.84 -16.55 -5.71
CA VAL A 193 -13.40 -17.93 -5.85
C VAL A 193 -14.57 -18.91 -5.66
N ILE A 194 -15.42 -18.73 -4.64
CA ILE A 194 -16.47 -19.68 -4.30
C ILE A 194 -17.74 -19.43 -5.14
N VAL A 195 -18.20 -18.19 -5.24
CA VAL A 195 -19.48 -17.88 -5.91
C VAL A 195 -19.29 -17.74 -7.42
N PHE A 196 -18.25 -16.99 -7.84
CA PHE A 196 -18.00 -16.74 -9.27
C PHE A 196 -17.06 -17.76 -9.93
N HIS A 197 -16.48 -18.69 -9.17
CA HIS A 197 -15.55 -19.73 -9.65
C HIS A 197 -14.37 -19.15 -10.48
N MET A 198 -13.89 -17.96 -10.14
CA MET A 198 -12.84 -17.26 -10.90
C MET A 198 -11.42 -17.74 -10.58
N ALA A 199 -11.24 -18.70 -9.66
CA ALA A 199 -9.96 -19.28 -9.28
C ALA A 199 -8.86 -18.20 -9.03
N ALA A 200 -7.67 -18.35 -9.61
CA ALA A 200 -6.54 -17.41 -9.43
C ALA A 200 -6.86 -15.96 -9.85
N VAL A 201 -7.62 -15.79 -10.95
CA VAL A 201 -8.00 -14.45 -11.46
C VAL A 201 -8.91 -13.71 -10.48
N GLY A 202 -9.78 -14.46 -9.78
CA GLY A 202 -10.66 -13.88 -8.75
C GLY A 202 -9.86 -13.28 -7.61
N VAL A 203 -8.82 -13.96 -7.14
CA VAL A 203 -7.93 -13.46 -6.08
C VAL A 203 -7.14 -12.24 -6.54
N ALA A 204 -6.59 -12.25 -7.77
CA ALA A 204 -5.91 -11.08 -8.33
C ALA A 204 -6.84 -9.85 -8.42
N THR A 205 -8.10 -10.08 -8.83
CA THR A 205 -9.11 -9.01 -8.92
C THR A 205 -9.47 -8.46 -7.54
N ALA A 206 -9.67 -9.32 -6.56
CA ALA A 206 -9.94 -8.92 -5.18
C ALA A 206 -8.79 -8.10 -4.60
N SER A 207 -7.54 -8.53 -4.83
CA SER A 207 -6.34 -7.82 -4.39
C SER A 207 -6.21 -6.46 -5.07
N ALA A 208 -6.46 -6.36 -6.38
CA ALA A 208 -6.47 -5.08 -7.09
C ALA A 208 -7.52 -4.11 -6.51
N ILE A 209 -8.75 -4.57 -6.28
CA ILE A 209 -9.82 -3.75 -5.68
C ILE A 209 -9.41 -3.27 -4.28
N ALA A 210 -8.89 -4.15 -3.43
CA ALA A 210 -8.45 -3.80 -2.08
C ALA A 210 -7.31 -2.75 -2.10
N GLN A 211 -6.38 -2.85 -3.04
CA GLN A 211 -5.32 -1.87 -3.26
C GLN A 211 -5.88 -0.49 -3.63
N TYR A 212 -6.87 -0.42 -4.53
CA TYR A 212 -7.53 0.84 -4.86
C TYR A 212 -8.31 1.43 -3.69
N VAL A 213 -8.93 0.61 -2.87
CA VAL A 213 -9.63 1.05 -1.66
C VAL A 213 -8.64 1.65 -0.65
N SER A 214 -7.53 0.96 -0.36
CA SER A 214 -6.51 1.48 0.58
C SER A 214 -5.83 2.73 0.07
N GLY A 215 -5.44 2.76 -1.22
CA GLY A 215 -4.84 3.92 -1.88
C GLY A 215 -5.80 5.12 -1.93
N GLY A 216 -7.08 4.89 -2.22
CA GLY A 216 -8.12 5.92 -2.22
C GLY A 216 -8.37 6.50 -0.82
N LEU A 217 -8.49 5.66 0.20
CA LEU A 217 -8.71 6.10 1.58
C LEU A 217 -7.55 6.99 2.08
N ILE A 218 -6.31 6.60 1.82
CA ILE A 218 -5.15 7.38 2.26
C ILE A 218 -5.05 8.70 1.51
N LEU A 219 -5.33 8.70 0.20
CA LEU A 219 -5.31 9.92 -0.63
C LEU A 219 -6.38 10.91 -0.20
N ILE A 220 -7.63 10.46 -0.02
CA ILE A 220 -8.74 11.28 0.47
C ILE A 220 -8.39 11.88 1.84
N HIS A 221 -7.74 11.10 2.72
CA HIS A 221 -7.32 11.59 4.02
C HIS A 221 -6.26 12.70 3.91
N LEU A 222 -5.29 12.55 3.03
CA LEU A 222 -4.25 13.57 2.81
C LEU A 222 -4.85 14.85 2.24
N MET A 223 -5.72 14.76 1.24
CA MET A 223 -6.38 15.93 0.61
C MET A 223 -7.21 16.72 1.63
N ARG A 224 -8.05 16.06 2.42
CA ARG A 224 -8.86 16.73 3.46
C ARG A 224 -8.00 17.44 4.51
N ARG A 225 -6.82 16.93 4.79
CA ARG A 225 -5.90 17.53 5.76
C ARG A 225 -5.19 18.77 5.23
N ASP A 226 -4.90 18.81 3.94
CA ASP A 226 -4.30 19.98 3.30
C ASP A 226 -5.32 21.13 3.17
N ASP A 227 -6.60 20.84 2.88
CA ASP A 227 -7.68 21.83 2.85
C ASP A 227 -7.93 22.44 4.23
N GLU A 228 -7.91 21.64 5.30
CA GLU A 228 -8.06 22.13 6.68
C GLU A 228 -6.88 23.02 7.12
N CYS A 229 -5.65 22.71 6.68
CA CYS A 229 -4.49 23.57 6.94
C CYS A 229 -4.54 24.89 6.17
N SER A 230 -5.04 24.87 4.93
CA SER A 230 -5.18 26.06 4.09
C SER A 230 -6.28 26.99 4.63
N SER A 231 -7.42 26.44 5.03
CA SER A 231 -8.54 27.22 5.59
C SER A 231 -8.23 27.81 6.96
N ALA A 232 -7.45 27.12 7.81
CA ALA A 232 -7.02 27.64 9.09
C ALA A 232 -6.01 28.80 8.94
N GLN A 233 -5.21 28.79 7.89
CA GLN A 233 -4.24 29.85 7.57
C GLN A 233 -4.92 31.11 7.01
N SER A 234 -5.96 30.95 6.19
CA SER A 234 -6.77 32.07 5.68
C SER A 234 -7.69 32.71 6.73
N ALA A 235 -7.98 32.02 7.83
CA ALA A 235 -8.77 32.57 8.94
C ALA A 235 -7.92 33.33 9.98
N LEU A 236 -6.58 33.26 9.86
CA LEU A 236 -5.60 33.92 10.75
C LEU A 236 -4.87 35.09 10.08
N SER A 237 -5.09 35.32 8.80
CA SER A 237 -4.65 36.49 8.01
C SER A 237 -5.75 37.53 7.89
#